data_35b5d1025d77146c7cbd0b02410f0084
#
_entry.id   35b5d1025d77146c7cbd0b02410f0084
#
_cell.length_a   1.000
_cell.length_b   1.000
_cell.length_c   1.000
_cell.angle_alpha   90.00
_cell.angle_beta   90.00
_cell.angle_gamma   90.00
#
_symmetry.space_group_name_H-M   'P 1'
#
loop_
_entity.id
_entity.type
_entity.pdbx_description
1 polymer ?
#
loop_
_entity_poly.entity_id
_entity_poly.type
_entity_poly.pdbx_seq_one_letter_code
_entity_poly.pdbx_strand_id
1 'polypeptide(L)'
;GELGASVESSTHWAIDVGLVVVGLALLILGSRWLVASAVTLAEAMGVSALVIGLTIVAAGTSLPEVATSVIATIRGQRDIAVGNVVGSNIFNILAVLGAAAMVAPGGLPVSEAAINFDYPVMLAVAVACLPIFFGGYVIKRWEGALFLGYYVAYVTYLILAATEHDALPVFSNVMQAFVIPLTVITLGTILVRDIVAHRQRKAG
;
A
#
# COMPACT_ATOMS: atom_id res chain seq x y z
N GLY A 1 -0.92 -26.29 25.50
CA GLY A 1 -1.29 -25.46 26.61
C GLY A 1 -2.04 -24.25 26.13
N GLU A 2 -3.29 -24.16 26.44
CA GLU A 2 -4.19 -23.02 26.67
C GLU A 2 -3.99 -21.74 25.83
N LEU A 3 -4.59 -21.73 24.66
CA LEU A 3 -5.08 -20.51 24.00
C LEU A 3 -6.56 -20.33 24.34
N GLY A 4 -6.84 -20.18 25.62
CA GLY A 4 -8.16 -19.86 26.17
C GLY A 4 -8.12 -18.49 26.83
N ALA A 5 -7.73 -17.44 26.11
CA ALA A 5 -8.16 -16.11 26.49
C ALA A 5 -9.64 -16.03 26.14
N SER A 6 -10.51 -16.29 27.13
CA SER A 6 -11.90 -15.94 27.06
C SER A 6 -11.98 -14.45 26.76
N VAL A 7 -12.32 -14.13 25.51
CA VAL A 7 -12.84 -12.80 25.18
C VAL A 7 -14.12 -12.71 25.99
N GLU A 8 -14.08 -12.03 27.13
CA GLU A 8 -15.29 -11.57 27.81
C GLU A 8 -16.09 -10.81 26.76
N SER A 9 -17.19 -11.41 26.32
CA SER A 9 -18.12 -10.77 25.41
C SER A 9 -18.66 -9.55 26.13
N SER A 10 -18.11 -8.37 25.81
CA SER A 10 -18.52 -7.13 26.43
C SER A 10 -20.00 -6.93 26.14
N THR A 11 -20.77 -6.76 27.19
CA THR A 11 -22.22 -6.40 27.15
C THR A 11 -22.44 -5.04 26.47
N HIS A 12 -21.40 -4.44 25.90
CA HIS A 12 -21.35 -3.07 25.38
C HIS A 12 -21.04 -2.98 23.87
N TRP A 13 -21.38 -4.00 23.08
CA TRP A 13 -21.14 -4.00 21.64
C TRP A 13 -21.56 -2.68 20.95
N ALA A 14 -22.65 -2.04 21.41
CA ALA A 14 -23.12 -0.77 20.86
C ALA A 14 -22.13 0.39 21.14
N ILE A 15 -21.48 0.38 22.29
CA ILE A 15 -20.44 1.35 22.65
C ILE A 15 -19.20 1.11 21.78
N ASP A 16 -18.79 -0.16 21.63
CA ASP A 16 -17.63 -0.51 20.82
C ASP A 16 -17.84 -0.12 19.33
N VAL A 17 -19.02 -0.40 18.78
CA VAL A 17 -19.40 0.06 17.44
C VAL A 17 -19.42 1.59 17.36
N GLY A 18 -19.99 2.27 18.36
CA GLY A 18 -19.97 3.72 18.44
C GLY A 18 -18.56 4.30 18.45
N LEU A 19 -17.66 3.74 19.24
CA LEU A 19 -16.25 4.16 19.28
C LEU A 19 -15.53 3.93 17.96
N VAL A 20 -15.78 2.81 17.29
CA VAL A 20 -15.22 2.54 15.95
C VAL A 20 -15.72 3.57 14.93
N VAL A 21 -17.02 3.83 14.88
CA VAL A 21 -17.60 4.80 13.94
C VAL A 21 -17.04 6.21 14.21
N VAL A 22 -17.00 6.65 15.45
CA VAL A 22 -16.45 7.96 15.82
C VAL A 22 -14.95 8.02 15.50
N GLY A 23 -14.19 6.98 15.82
CA GLY A 23 -12.76 6.90 15.51
C GLY A 23 -12.49 6.99 14.00
N LEU A 24 -13.23 6.26 13.18
CA LEU A 24 -13.14 6.34 11.72
C LEU A 24 -13.52 7.73 11.20
N ALA A 25 -14.60 8.34 11.71
CA ALA A 25 -14.99 9.68 11.33
C ALA A 25 -13.90 10.71 11.64
N LEU A 26 -13.29 10.64 12.83
CA LEU A 26 -12.19 11.51 13.23
C LEU A 26 -10.93 11.31 12.37
N LEU A 27 -10.59 10.06 12.02
CA LEU A 27 -9.48 9.74 11.12
C LEU A 27 -9.71 10.34 9.73
N ILE A 28 -10.89 10.17 9.16
CA ILE A 28 -11.25 10.72 7.84
C ILE A 28 -11.21 12.24 7.86
N LEU A 29 -11.80 12.88 8.86
CA LEU A 29 -11.80 14.35 8.99
C LEU A 29 -10.37 14.89 9.16
N GLY A 30 -9.58 14.27 10.05
CA GLY A 30 -8.20 14.65 10.29
C GLY A 30 -7.33 14.51 9.04
N SER A 31 -7.47 13.41 8.31
CA SER A 31 -6.77 13.18 7.05
C SER A 31 -7.15 14.23 5.99
N ARG A 32 -8.45 14.53 5.84
CA ARG A 32 -8.92 15.57 4.90
C ARG A 32 -8.34 16.95 5.23
N TRP A 33 -8.35 17.35 6.50
CA TRP A 33 -7.78 18.63 6.91
C TRP A 33 -6.28 18.70 6.70
N LEU A 34 -5.56 17.61 7.03
CA LEU A 34 -4.13 17.55 6.82
C LEU A 34 -3.77 17.68 5.32
N VAL A 35 -4.48 16.92 4.46
CA VAL A 35 -4.27 16.99 3.01
C VAL A 35 -4.61 18.38 2.47
N ALA A 36 -5.76 18.95 2.83
CA ALA A 36 -6.16 20.29 2.39
C ALA A 36 -5.12 21.35 2.80
N SER A 37 -4.63 21.29 4.03
CA SER A 37 -3.58 22.21 4.51
C SER A 37 -2.26 22.01 3.78
N ALA A 38 -1.86 20.75 3.53
CA ALA A 38 -0.64 20.44 2.78
C ALA A 38 -0.71 20.90 1.32
N VAL A 39 -1.87 20.73 0.67
CA VAL A 39 -2.14 21.23 -0.69
C VAL A 39 -2.01 22.76 -0.71
N THR A 40 -2.69 23.48 0.19
CA THR A 40 -2.63 24.95 0.26
C THR A 40 -1.19 25.44 0.46
N LEU A 41 -0.42 24.77 1.32
CA LEU A 41 0.98 25.14 1.55
C LEU A 41 1.84 24.88 0.29
N ALA A 42 1.66 23.73 -0.36
CA ALA A 42 2.41 23.39 -1.56
C ALA A 42 2.10 24.33 -2.73
N GLU A 43 0.83 24.72 -2.91
CA GLU A 43 0.41 25.75 -3.89
C GLU A 43 1.06 27.10 -3.59
N ALA A 44 1.08 27.52 -2.32
CA ALA A 44 1.74 28.74 -1.90
C ALA A 44 3.28 28.74 -2.14
N MET A 45 3.89 27.53 -2.15
CA MET A 45 5.29 27.31 -2.51
C MET A 45 5.53 27.21 -4.03
N GLY A 46 4.49 27.34 -4.85
CA GLY A 46 4.59 27.29 -6.32
C GLY A 46 4.68 25.86 -6.89
N VAL A 47 4.33 24.83 -6.11
CA VAL A 47 4.27 23.45 -6.61
C VAL A 47 3.07 23.29 -7.53
N SER A 48 3.26 22.66 -8.70
CA SER A 48 2.18 22.48 -9.66
C SER A 48 1.06 21.57 -9.12
N ALA A 49 -0.19 21.83 -9.52
CA ALA A 49 -1.35 21.04 -9.13
C ALA A 49 -1.20 19.54 -9.52
N LEU A 50 -0.50 19.25 -10.63
CA LEU A 50 -0.23 17.90 -11.07
C LEU A 50 0.67 17.15 -10.08
N VAL A 51 1.79 17.75 -9.67
CA VAL A 51 2.72 17.16 -8.68
C VAL A 51 2.03 17.00 -7.33
N ILE A 52 1.24 17.98 -6.90
CA ILE A 52 0.44 17.89 -5.67
C ILE A 52 -0.52 16.71 -5.72
N GLY A 53 -1.23 16.53 -6.83
CA GLY A 53 -2.15 15.40 -7.04
C GLY A 53 -1.46 14.05 -6.97
N LEU A 54 -0.33 13.91 -7.66
CA LEU A 54 0.45 12.66 -7.72
C LEU A 54 1.15 12.30 -6.40
N THR A 55 1.36 13.26 -5.51
CA THR A 55 2.09 13.04 -4.25
C THR A 55 1.18 13.21 -3.04
N ILE A 56 0.85 14.45 -2.69
CA ILE A 56 0.15 14.80 -1.44
C ILE A 56 -1.26 14.20 -1.42
N VAL A 57 -2.02 14.34 -2.50
CA VAL A 57 -3.40 13.83 -2.56
C VAL A 57 -3.39 12.31 -2.61
N ALA A 58 -2.55 11.71 -3.44
CA ALA A 58 -2.47 10.26 -3.57
C ALA A 58 -2.06 9.57 -2.25
N ALA A 59 -1.03 10.08 -1.56
CA ALA A 59 -0.64 9.57 -0.24
C ALA A 59 -1.68 9.89 0.83
N GLY A 60 -2.29 11.08 0.76
CA GLY A 60 -3.22 11.59 1.75
C GLY A 60 -4.53 10.81 1.84
N THR A 61 -5.02 10.29 0.74
CA THR A 61 -6.22 9.42 0.73
C THR A 61 -6.01 8.10 1.47
N SER A 62 -4.76 7.63 1.58
CA SER A 62 -4.38 6.42 2.32
C SER A 62 -3.93 6.68 3.77
N LEU A 63 -3.98 7.93 4.25
CA LEU A 63 -3.56 8.26 5.62
C LEU A 63 -4.35 7.53 6.72
N PRO A 64 -5.68 7.33 6.62
CA PRO A 64 -6.42 6.55 7.60
C PRO A 64 -5.89 5.10 7.73
N GLU A 65 -5.61 4.45 6.60
CA GLU A 65 -5.07 3.10 6.56
C GLU A 65 -3.66 3.04 7.15
N VAL A 66 -2.81 4.01 6.80
CA VAL A 66 -1.45 4.12 7.34
C VAL A 66 -1.50 4.33 8.85
N ALA A 67 -2.31 5.27 9.35
CA ALA A 67 -2.44 5.54 10.78
C ALA A 67 -2.91 4.31 11.56
N THR A 68 -3.95 3.63 11.07
CA THR A 68 -4.49 2.41 11.68
C THR A 68 -3.44 1.30 11.72
N SER A 69 -2.75 1.05 10.59
CA SER A 69 -1.73 0.00 10.50
C SER A 69 -0.50 0.28 11.37
N VAL A 70 -0.06 1.54 11.45
CA VAL A 70 1.05 1.96 12.32
C VAL A 70 0.68 1.75 13.79
N ILE A 71 -0.50 2.21 14.22
CA ILE A 71 -0.97 2.06 15.61
C ILE A 71 -1.12 0.57 15.96
N ALA A 72 -1.72 -0.24 15.08
CA ALA A 72 -1.84 -1.68 15.28
C ALA A 72 -0.47 -2.35 15.43
N THR A 73 0.49 -1.97 14.58
CA THR A 73 1.87 -2.48 14.64
C THR A 73 2.57 -2.11 15.95
N ILE A 74 2.45 -0.86 16.40
CA ILE A 74 3.01 -0.39 17.70
C ILE A 74 2.40 -1.16 18.87
N ARG A 75 1.11 -1.50 18.79
CA ARG A 75 0.40 -2.31 19.80
C ARG A 75 0.68 -3.80 19.70
N GLY A 76 1.53 -4.24 18.77
CA GLY A 76 1.84 -5.66 18.56
C GLY A 76 0.74 -6.45 17.83
N GLN A 77 -0.31 -5.78 17.36
CA GLN A 77 -1.47 -6.37 16.65
C GLN A 77 -1.18 -6.47 15.15
N ARG A 78 -0.20 -7.27 14.77
CA ARG A 78 0.30 -7.36 13.39
C ARG A 78 -0.74 -7.84 12.40
N ASP A 79 -1.60 -8.75 12.80
CA ASP A 79 -2.67 -9.30 11.96
C ASP A 79 -3.67 -8.22 11.54
N ILE A 80 -3.96 -7.27 12.44
CA ILE A 80 -4.81 -6.11 12.16
C ILE A 80 -4.12 -5.19 11.15
N ALA A 81 -2.82 -4.94 11.32
CA ALA A 81 -2.09 -4.08 10.38
C ALA A 81 -2.04 -4.66 8.97
N VAL A 82 -1.71 -5.95 8.84
CA VAL A 82 -1.69 -6.63 7.53
C VAL A 82 -3.10 -6.76 6.96
N GLY A 83 -4.06 -7.15 7.77
CA GLY A 83 -5.47 -7.27 7.37
C GLY A 83 -6.06 -5.95 6.88
N ASN A 84 -5.72 -4.82 7.51
CA ASN A 84 -6.14 -3.49 7.05
C ASN A 84 -5.57 -3.14 5.68
N VAL A 85 -4.27 -3.35 5.45
CA VAL A 85 -3.63 -3.05 4.16
C VAL A 85 -4.18 -3.94 3.04
N VAL A 86 -4.25 -5.25 3.24
CA VAL A 86 -4.76 -6.19 2.23
C VAL A 86 -6.27 -6.00 2.03
N GLY A 87 -7.01 -5.84 3.11
CA GLY A 87 -8.46 -5.66 3.08
C GLY A 87 -8.88 -4.39 2.37
N SER A 88 -8.20 -3.26 2.61
CA SER A 88 -8.49 -1.99 1.93
C SER A 88 -8.21 -2.08 0.41
N ASN A 89 -7.13 -2.74 -0.01
CA ASN A 89 -6.86 -2.97 -1.43
C ASN A 89 -7.97 -3.81 -2.09
N ILE A 90 -8.38 -4.93 -1.47
CA ILE A 90 -9.45 -5.78 -1.98
C ILE A 90 -10.77 -5.00 -2.03
N PHE A 91 -11.10 -4.27 -0.98
CA PHE A 91 -12.31 -3.47 -0.91
C PHE A 91 -12.34 -2.38 -2.00
N ASN A 92 -11.23 -1.66 -2.18
CA ASN A 92 -11.14 -0.61 -3.19
C ASN A 92 -11.28 -1.15 -4.62
N ILE A 93 -10.71 -2.33 -4.91
CA ILE A 93 -10.82 -2.93 -6.25
C ILE A 93 -12.21 -3.54 -6.46
N LEU A 94 -12.67 -4.38 -5.54
CA LEU A 94 -13.91 -5.15 -5.76
C LEU A 94 -15.17 -4.34 -5.45
N ALA A 95 -15.21 -3.62 -4.34
CA ALA A 95 -16.39 -2.88 -3.94
C ALA A 95 -16.43 -1.48 -4.57
N VAL A 96 -15.39 -0.67 -4.39
CA VAL A 96 -15.42 0.73 -4.85
C VAL A 96 -15.34 0.81 -6.36
N LEU A 97 -14.28 0.25 -6.96
CA LEU A 97 -14.10 0.29 -8.41
C LEU A 97 -15.16 -0.55 -9.13
N GLY A 98 -15.49 -1.73 -8.60
CA GLY A 98 -16.55 -2.59 -9.17
C GLY A 98 -17.92 -1.92 -9.16
N ALA A 99 -18.33 -1.32 -8.04
CA ALA A 99 -19.59 -0.59 -7.96
C ALA A 99 -19.59 0.65 -8.88
N ALA A 100 -18.50 1.41 -8.91
CA ALA A 100 -18.38 2.55 -9.80
C ALA A 100 -18.49 2.13 -11.29
N ALA A 101 -17.86 1.03 -11.68
CA ALA A 101 -17.95 0.51 -13.04
C ALA A 101 -19.37 0.04 -13.43
N MET A 102 -20.11 -0.51 -12.47
CA MET A 102 -21.50 -0.95 -12.71
C MET A 102 -22.48 0.21 -12.92
N VAL A 103 -22.27 1.35 -12.24
CA VAL A 103 -23.18 2.50 -12.32
C VAL A 103 -22.74 3.57 -13.34
N ALA A 104 -21.52 3.47 -13.87
CA ALA A 104 -21.01 4.42 -14.85
C ALA A 104 -21.58 4.17 -16.24
N PRO A 105 -22.39 5.09 -16.82
CA PRO A 105 -22.90 4.92 -18.18
C PRO A 105 -21.74 4.95 -19.18
N GLY A 106 -21.49 3.85 -19.87
CA GLY A 106 -20.40 3.73 -20.84
C GLY A 106 -19.04 3.31 -20.27
N GLY A 107 -19.00 2.90 -18.99
CA GLY A 107 -17.80 2.43 -18.31
C GLY A 107 -16.96 3.56 -17.69
N LEU A 108 -15.85 3.17 -17.04
CA LEU A 108 -14.89 4.12 -16.46
C LEU A 108 -13.83 4.50 -17.48
N PRO A 109 -13.57 5.78 -17.71
CA PRO A 109 -12.47 6.19 -18.58
C PRO A 109 -11.14 5.86 -17.88
N VAL A 110 -10.30 5.11 -18.56
CA VAL A 110 -8.96 4.73 -18.07
C VAL A 110 -7.91 5.27 -19.03
N SER A 111 -6.90 5.96 -18.50
CA SER A 111 -5.80 6.47 -19.34
C SER A 111 -4.90 5.33 -19.82
N GLU A 112 -4.29 5.49 -21.01
CA GLU A 112 -3.30 4.53 -21.54
C GLU A 112 -2.10 4.39 -20.58
N ALA A 113 -1.70 5.46 -19.91
CA ALA A 113 -0.63 5.43 -18.90
C ALA A 113 -0.98 4.49 -17.73
N ALA A 114 -2.22 4.54 -17.23
CA ALA A 114 -2.67 3.64 -16.19
C ALA A 114 -2.66 2.17 -16.65
N ILE A 115 -3.09 1.89 -17.88
CA ILE A 115 -3.12 0.51 -18.41
C ILE A 115 -1.69 -0.02 -18.62
N ASN A 116 -0.81 0.79 -19.19
CA ASN A 116 0.50 0.34 -19.63
C ASN A 116 1.57 0.41 -18.54
N PHE A 117 1.35 1.19 -17.47
CA PHE A 117 2.34 1.38 -16.41
C PHE A 117 1.77 1.12 -15.01
N ASP A 118 0.72 1.84 -14.59
CA ASP A 118 0.26 1.79 -13.20
C ASP A 118 -0.33 0.42 -12.83
N TYR A 119 -1.14 -0.19 -13.68
CA TYR A 119 -1.69 -1.53 -13.43
C TYR A 119 -0.62 -2.63 -13.40
N PRO A 120 0.34 -2.71 -14.35
CA PRO A 120 1.48 -3.61 -14.23
C PRO A 120 2.27 -3.44 -12.95
N VAL A 121 2.55 -2.19 -12.51
CA VAL A 121 3.24 -1.92 -11.24
C VAL A 121 2.41 -2.41 -10.04
N MET A 122 1.12 -2.10 -10.00
CA MET A 122 0.21 -2.55 -8.95
C MET A 122 0.19 -4.09 -8.86
N LEU A 123 0.05 -4.78 -9.99
CA LEU A 123 0.06 -6.25 -10.04
C LEU A 123 1.41 -6.82 -9.60
N ALA A 124 2.52 -6.23 -10.04
CA ALA A 124 3.87 -6.67 -9.65
C ALA A 124 4.08 -6.55 -8.13
N VAL A 125 3.63 -5.45 -7.52
CA VAL A 125 3.70 -5.25 -6.07
C VAL A 125 2.82 -6.26 -5.34
N ALA A 126 1.59 -6.49 -5.81
CA ALA A 126 0.69 -7.49 -5.22
C ALA A 126 1.28 -8.90 -5.28
N VAL A 127 1.87 -9.29 -6.42
CA VAL A 127 2.55 -10.58 -6.59
C VAL A 127 3.79 -10.66 -5.69
N ALA A 128 4.57 -9.57 -5.56
CA ALA A 128 5.75 -9.52 -4.70
C ALA A 128 5.41 -9.65 -3.20
N CYS A 129 4.19 -9.34 -2.78
CA CYS A 129 3.72 -9.57 -1.41
C CYS A 129 3.43 -11.07 -1.12
N LEU A 130 3.09 -11.89 -2.12
CA LEU A 130 2.71 -13.30 -1.92
C LEU A 130 3.80 -14.12 -1.22
N PRO A 131 5.09 -14.11 -1.63
CA PRO A 131 6.14 -14.85 -0.95
C PRO A 131 6.28 -14.49 0.52
N ILE A 132 6.04 -13.24 0.88
CA ILE A 132 6.11 -12.75 2.26
C ILE A 132 5.01 -13.38 3.11
N PHE A 133 3.79 -13.51 2.58
CA PHE A 133 2.68 -14.18 3.28
C PHE A 133 2.93 -15.68 3.46
N PHE A 134 3.64 -16.34 2.55
CA PHE A 134 3.97 -17.76 2.66
C PHE A 134 5.26 -18.04 3.45
N GLY A 135 6.14 -17.04 3.60
CA GLY A 135 7.45 -17.14 4.26
C GLY A 135 7.42 -17.01 5.80
N GLY A 136 6.31 -17.37 6.47
CA GLY A 136 6.17 -17.31 7.93
C GLY A 136 5.30 -16.15 8.44
N TYR A 137 4.54 -15.50 7.58
CA TYR A 137 3.58 -14.44 7.90
C TYR A 137 4.19 -13.20 8.59
N VAL A 138 5.48 -12.96 8.40
CA VAL A 138 6.20 -11.83 9.01
C VAL A 138 6.94 -11.03 7.95
N ILE A 139 6.60 -9.75 7.80
CA ILE A 139 7.35 -8.81 6.97
C ILE A 139 8.59 -8.36 7.75
N LYS A 140 9.77 -8.66 7.24
CA LYS A 140 11.04 -8.21 7.82
C LYS A 140 11.22 -6.71 7.56
N ARG A 141 11.96 -6.04 8.44
CA ARG A 141 12.20 -4.58 8.31
C ARG A 141 12.82 -4.19 6.96
N TRP A 142 13.74 -4.98 6.43
CA TRP A 142 14.37 -4.72 5.13
C TRP A 142 13.40 -4.90 3.95
N GLU A 143 12.44 -5.84 4.04
CA GLU A 143 11.37 -6.03 3.05
C GLU A 143 10.44 -4.82 3.03
N GLY A 144 10.06 -4.33 4.20
CA GLY A 144 9.30 -3.10 4.33
C GLY A 144 10.05 -1.88 3.78
N ALA A 145 11.35 -1.77 4.06
CA ALA A 145 12.20 -0.71 3.51
C ALA A 145 12.32 -0.79 1.99
N LEU A 146 12.39 -1.99 1.42
CA LEU A 146 12.41 -2.22 -0.01
C LEU A 146 11.10 -1.75 -0.68
N PHE A 147 9.93 -2.13 -0.13
CA PHE A 147 8.64 -1.67 -0.64
C PHE A 147 8.49 -0.15 -0.56
N LEU A 148 8.93 0.45 0.55
CA LEU A 148 8.93 1.92 0.68
C LEU A 148 9.86 2.56 -0.36
N GLY A 149 11.04 1.98 -0.61
CA GLY A 149 11.96 2.44 -1.65
C GLY A 149 11.32 2.38 -3.05
N TYR A 150 10.61 1.31 -3.36
CA TYR A 150 9.87 1.20 -4.62
C TYR A 150 8.72 2.21 -4.73
N TYR A 151 8.01 2.49 -3.63
CA TYR A 151 7.00 3.53 -3.62
C TYR A 151 7.61 4.91 -3.91
N VAL A 152 8.73 5.25 -3.28
CA VAL A 152 9.44 6.50 -3.57
C VAL A 152 9.93 6.55 -5.02
N ALA A 153 10.46 5.44 -5.55
CA ALA A 153 10.87 5.36 -6.94
C ALA A 153 9.70 5.52 -7.91
N TYR A 154 8.56 4.90 -7.62
CA TYR A 154 7.33 5.04 -8.41
C TYR A 154 6.83 6.49 -8.43
N VAL A 155 6.74 7.15 -7.27
CA VAL A 155 6.34 8.57 -7.19
C VAL A 155 7.34 9.46 -7.92
N THR A 156 8.64 9.19 -7.79
CA THR A 156 9.69 9.93 -8.54
C THR A 156 9.50 9.77 -10.05
N TYR A 157 9.24 8.56 -10.53
CA TYR A 157 8.94 8.32 -11.95
C TYR A 157 7.74 9.14 -12.42
N LEU A 158 6.63 9.12 -11.66
CA LEU A 158 5.42 9.88 -12.00
C LEU A 158 5.68 11.38 -12.08
N ILE A 159 6.47 11.93 -11.15
CA ILE A 159 6.83 13.35 -11.16
C ILE A 159 7.70 13.69 -12.36
N LEU A 160 8.75 12.89 -12.63
CA LEU A 160 9.63 13.11 -13.78
C LEU A 160 8.88 13.00 -15.11
N ALA A 161 7.95 12.04 -15.22
CA ALA A 161 7.12 11.88 -16.39
C ALA A 161 6.12 13.03 -16.56
N ALA A 162 5.49 13.47 -15.50
CA ALA A 162 4.51 14.54 -15.52
C ALA A 162 5.13 15.92 -15.79
N THR A 163 6.40 16.11 -15.46
CA THR A 163 7.16 17.35 -15.68
C THR A 163 8.04 17.29 -16.95
N GLU A 164 7.98 16.20 -17.71
CA GLU A 164 8.83 15.97 -18.92
C GLU A 164 10.32 16.20 -18.63
N HIS A 165 10.78 15.76 -17.43
CA HIS A 165 12.11 16.07 -16.95
C HIS A 165 13.18 15.23 -17.66
N ASP A 166 14.30 15.85 -18.03
CA ASP A 166 15.42 15.21 -18.76
C ASP A 166 16.04 13.99 -18.06
N ALA A 167 15.86 13.87 -16.74
CA ALA A 167 16.32 12.72 -15.97
C ALA A 167 15.47 11.44 -16.16
N LEU A 168 14.27 11.54 -16.75
CA LEU A 168 13.34 10.41 -16.88
C LEU A 168 13.95 9.22 -17.64
N PRO A 169 14.61 9.38 -18.80
CA PRO A 169 15.22 8.24 -19.52
C PRO A 169 16.31 7.54 -18.70
N VAL A 170 17.16 8.31 -18.03
CA VAL A 170 18.24 7.76 -17.20
C VAL A 170 17.66 7.00 -16.00
N PHE A 171 16.68 7.59 -15.31
CA PHE A 171 16.00 6.97 -14.20
C PHE A 171 15.31 5.65 -14.62
N SER A 172 14.56 5.67 -15.72
CA SER A 172 13.87 4.50 -16.25
C SER A 172 14.84 3.37 -16.62
N ASN A 173 15.94 3.70 -17.30
CA ASN A 173 16.97 2.73 -17.67
C ASN A 173 17.63 2.09 -16.43
N VAL A 174 17.96 2.87 -15.41
CA VAL A 174 18.54 2.35 -14.15
C VAL A 174 17.56 1.43 -13.45
N MET A 175 16.30 1.83 -13.36
CA MET A 175 15.25 1.00 -12.74
C MET A 175 15.05 -0.32 -13.48
N GLN A 176 14.89 -0.28 -14.81
CA GLN A 176 14.59 -1.47 -15.62
C GLN A 176 15.79 -2.40 -15.80
N ALA A 177 16.97 -1.86 -16.04
CA ALA A 177 18.15 -2.66 -16.35
C ALA A 177 18.90 -3.16 -15.09
N PHE A 178 18.74 -2.50 -13.96
CA PHE A 178 19.53 -2.81 -12.76
C PHE A 178 18.66 -3.08 -11.52
N VAL A 179 17.83 -2.12 -11.09
CA VAL A 179 17.14 -2.23 -9.79
C VAL A 179 16.11 -3.35 -9.79
N ILE A 180 15.23 -3.41 -10.80
CA ILE A 180 14.19 -4.44 -10.90
C ILE A 180 14.78 -5.83 -11.06
N PRO A 181 15.70 -6.11 -12.01
CA PRO A 181 16.32 -7.44 -12.14
C PRO A 181 17.05 -7.89 -10.88
N LEU A 182 17.82 -7.00 -10.25
CA LEU A 182 18.52 -7.32 -9.02
C LEU A 182 17.56 -7.71 -7.89
N THR A 183 16.45 -6.99 -7.76
CA THR A 183 15.42 -7.30 -6.77
C THR A 183 14.73 -8.64 -7.05
N VAL A 184 14.36 -8.91 -8.30
CA VAL A 184 13.74 -10.19 -8.69
C VAL A 184 14.68 -11.36 -8.38
N ILE A 185 15.97 -11.24 -8.71
CA ILE A 185 16.98 -12.27 -8.39
C ILE A 185 17.11 -12.45 -6.87
N THR A 186 17.18 -11.35 -6.12
CA THR A 186 17.35 -11.40 -4.65
C THR A 186 16.12 -12.05 -3.99
N LEU A 187 14.91 -11.60 -4.33
CA LEU A 187 13.68 -12.19 -3.80
C LEU A 187 13.51 -13.65 -4.22
N GLY A 188 13.83 -13.97 -5.47
CA GLY A 188 13.78 -15.34 -5.98
C GLY A 188 14.76 -16.27 -5.24
N THR A 189 15.98 -15.84 -4.98
CA THR A 189 16.97 -16.64 -4.22
C THR A 189 16.54 -16.86 -2.77
N ILE A 190 15.95 -15.84 -2.13
CA ILE A 190 15.42 -15.96 -0.76
C ILE A 190 14.27 -16.96 -0.73
N LEU A 191 13.31 -16.82 -1.65
CA LEU A 191 12.15 -17.72 -1.73
C LEU A 191 12.56 -19.18 -1.95
N VAL A 192 13.50 -19.44 -2.86
CA VAL A 192 14.01 -20.80 -3.11
C VAL A 192 14.67 -21.35 -1.86
N ARG A 193 15.49 -20.58 -1.16
CA ARG A 193 16.13 -21.01 0.10
C ARG A 193 15.10 -21.36 1.16
N ASP A 194 14.06 -20.54 1.33
CA ASP A 194 13.02 -20.79 2.33
C ASP A 194 12.19 -22.02 2.01
N ILE A 195 11.86 -22.27 0.73
CA ILE A 195 11.16 -23.48 0.28
C ILE A 195 12.03 -24.72 0.55
N VAL A 196 13.30 -24.69 0.21
CA VAL A 196 14.23 -25.82 0.44
C VAL A 196 14.39 -26.10 1.92
N ALA A 197 14.59 -25.07 2.75
CA ALA A 197 14.70 -25.21 4.20
C ALA A 197 13.42 -25.80 4.82
N HIS A 198 12.25 -25.39 4.33
CA HIS A 198 10.96 -25.92 4.82
C HIS A 198 10.74 -27.40 4.43
N ARG A 199 11.16 -27.79 3.23
CA ARG A 199 11.10 -29.20 2.80
C ARG A 199 12.03 -30.09 3.63
N GLN A 200 13.24 -29.62 3.96
CA GLN A 200 14.19 -30.37 4.79
C GLN A 200 13.67 -30.59 6.22
N ARG A 201 12.99 -29.59 6.80
CA ARG A 201 12.37 -29.71 8.15
C ARG A 201 11.17 -30.67 8.21
N LYS A 202 10.53 -30.97 7.08
CA LYS A 202 9.42 -31.93 7.01
C LYS A 202 9.89 -33.36 6.69
N ALA A 203 11.12 -33.54 6.22
CA ALA A 203 11.67 -34.82 5.82
C ALA A 203 12.55 -35.50 6.92
N GLY A 204 12.90 -34.76 7.99
CA GLY A 204 13.58 -35.27 9.18
C GLY A 204 12.68 -35.22 10.41
#